data_e36a8383f78167d74320605c6ac9cf21
#
_entry.id   e36a8383f78167d74320605c6ac9cf21
#
_cell.length_a   1.000
_cell.length_b   1.000
_cell.length_c   1.000
_cell.angle_alpha   90.00
_cell.angle_beta   90.00
_cell.angle_gamma   90.00
#
_symmetry.space_group_name_H-M   'P 1'
#
loop_
_entity.id
_entity.type
_entity.pdbx_description
1 polymer ?
#
loop_
_entity_poly.entity_id
_entity_poly.type
_entity_poly.pdbx_seq_one_letter_code
_entity_poly.pdbx_strand_id
1 'polypeptide(L)' 'MPIIKSAIKRAKQTIKRRERNVGIKRDIKGAVKAFHAKPSAETLSAAHSELDTAVKKGLLKKNTVARRKSQLARIAK' A
#
# COMPACT_ATOMS: atom_id res chain seq x y z
N MET A 1 20.83 -9.08 30.40
CA MET A 1 19.42 -9.04 30.80
C MET A 1 18.54 -9.41 29.62
N PRO A 2 17.62 -10.39 29.77
CA PRO A 2 16.76 -10.78 28.63
C PRO A 2 15.82 -9.67 28.16
N ILE A 3 15.45 -8.75 29.03
CA ILE A 3 14.53 -7.63 28.71
C ILE A 3 15.16 -6.69 27.66
N ILE A 4 16.46 -6.41 27.77
CA ILE A 4 17.17 -5.51 26.85
C ILE A 4 17.23 -6.12 25.44
N LYS A 5 17.53 -7.42 25.35
CA LYS A 5 17.58 -8.13 24.06
C LYS A 5 16.22 -8.14 23.38
N SER A 6 15.14 -8.37 24.15
CA SER A 6 13.77 -8.34 23.63
C SER A 6 13.40 -6.96 23.09
N ALA A 7 13.78 -5.89 23.81
CA ALA A 7 13.49 -4.52 23.40
C ALA A 7 14.23 -4.17 22.09
N ILE A 8 15.49 -4.58 21.96
CA ILE A 8 16.30 -4.37 20.75
C ILE A 8 15.65 -5.10 19.57
N LYS A 9 15.24 -6.36 19.76
CA LYS A 9 14.60 -7.15 18.73
C LYS A 9 13.29 -6.50 18.27
N ARG A 10 12.46 -6.01 19.21
CA ARG A 10 11.22 -5.31 18.89
C ARG A 10 11.48 -4.02 18.11
N ALA A 11 12.48 -3.24 18.53
CA ALA A 11 12.85 -2.01 17.84
C ALA A 11 13.27 -2.29 16.40
N LYS A 12 14.08 -3.31 16.17
CA LYS A 12 14.50 -3.70 14.82
C LYS A 12 13.30 -4.14 13.97
N GLN A 13 12.39 -4.93 14.53
CA GLN A 13 11.19 -5.37 13.83
C GLN A 13 10.28 -4.19 13.49
N THR A 14 10.13 -3.24 14.42
CA THR A 14 9.31 -2.05 14.21
C THR A 14 9.87 -1.19 13.07
N ILE A 15 11.20 -1.02 13.03
CA ILE A 15 11.87 -0.26 11.97
C ILE A 15 11.66 -0.95 10.61
N LYS A 16 11.86 -2.26 10.54
CA LYS A 16 11.65 -3.03 9.31
C LYS A 16 10.21 -2.94 8.82
N ARG A 17 9.24 -3.05 9.73
CA ARG A 17 7.82 -2.92 9.40
C ARG A 17 7.50 -1.53 8.87
N ARG A 18 8.05 -0.47 9.52
CA ARG A 18 7.86 0.90 9.11
C ARG A 18 8.42 1.15 7.72
N GLU A 19 9.62 0.68 7.43
CA GLU A 19 10.25 0.82 6.12
C GLU A 19 9.42 0.13 5.05
N ARG A 20 8.93 -1.09 5.32
CA ARG A 20 8.09 -1.85 4.41
C ARG A 20 6.76 -1.11 4.17
N ASN A 21 6.15 -0.57 5.23
CA ASN A 21 4.89 0.16 5.14
C ASN A 21 5.04 1.45 4.33
N VAL A 22 6.13 2.18 4.54
CA VAL A 22 6.44 3.39 3.78
C VAL A 22 6.64 3.06 2.31
N GLY A 23 7.36 1.97 2.01
CA GLY A 23 7.57 1.50 0.64
C GLY A 23 6.26 1.18 -0.07
N ILE A 24 5.36 0.45 0.59
CA ILE A 24 4.05 0.10 0.02
C ILE A 24 3.20 1.35 -0.21
N LYS A 25 3.17 2.28 0.73
CA LYS A 25 2.45 3.55 0.57
C LYS A 25 2.99 4.36 -0.60
N ARG A 26 4.30 4.39 -0.76
CA ARG A 26 4.96 5.07 -1.89
C ARG A 26 4.58 4.42 -3.22
N ASP A 27 4.55 3.09 -3.27
CA ASP A 27 4.16 2.34 -4.46
C ASP A 27 2.72 2.64 -4.84
N ILE A 28 1.80 2.69 -3.87
CA ILE A 28 0.41 3.04 -4.10
C ILE A 28 0.29 4.45 -4.68
N LYS A 29 0.96 5.43 -4.08
CA LYS A 29 0.94 6.80 -4.57
C LYS A 29 1.48 6.89 -5.99
N GLY A 30 2.58 6.19 -6.28
CA GLY A 30 3.17 6.15 -7.62
C GLY A 30 2.22 5.55 -8.64
N ALA A 31 1.58 4.42 -8.32
CA ALA A 31 0.64 3.76 -9.22
C ALA A 31 -0.61 4.61 -9.48
N VAL A 32 -1.16 5.23 -8.43
CA VAL A 32 -2.32 6.11 -8.58
C VAL A 32 -1.98 7.36 -9.39
N LYS A 33 -0.81 7.94 -9.14
CA LYS A 33 -0.34 9.11 -9.89
C LYS A 33 -0.14 8.78 -11.36
N ALA A 34 0.45 7.63 -11.66
CA ALA A 34 0.64 7.16 -13.02
C ALA A 34 -0.72 6.95 -13.73
N PHE A 35 -1.70 6.41 -13.01
CA PHE A 35 -3.05 6.24 -13.53
C PHE A 35 -3.69 7.58 -13.87
N HIS A 36 -3.60 8.57 -12.98
CA HIS A 36 -4.16 9.90 -13.22
C HIS A 36 -3.47 10.62 -14.38
N ALA A 37 -2.17 10.40 -14.54
CA ALA A 37 -1.42 11.01 -15.64
C ALA A 37 -1.82 10.40 -16.99
N LYS A 38 -2.04 9.09 -17.04
CA LYS A 38 -2.43 8.39 -18.27
C LYS A 38 -3.40 7.26 -17.92
N PRO A 39 -4.72 7.56 -17.80
CA PRO A 39 -5.72 6.53 -17.49
C PRO A 39 -5.78 5.47 -18.59
N SER A 40 -5.54 4.22 -18.22
CA SER A 40 -5.60 3.08 -19.12
C SER A 40 -5.89 1.82 -18.31
N ALA A 41 -6.25 0.74 -19.01
CA ALA A 41 -6.50 -0.55 -18.35
C ALA A 41 -5.26 -1.05 -17.63
N GLU A 42 -4.07 -0.83 -18.19
CA GLU A 42 -2.80 -1.24 -17.59
C GLU A 42 -2.50 -0.49 -16.30
N THR A 43 -2.63 0.84 -16.31
CA THR A 43 -2.40 1.67 -15.12
C THR A 43 -3.44 1.42 -14.06
N LEU A 44 -4.70 1.16 -14.46
CA LEU A 44 -5.76 0.81 -13.53
C LEU A 44 -5.47 -0.53 -12.86
N SER A 45 -5.05 -1.53 -13.62
CA SER A 45 -4.68 -2.84 -13.10
C SER A 45 -3.52 -2.73 -12.11
N ALA A 46 -2.51 -1.94 -12.43
CA ALA A 46 -1.35 -1.72 -11.55
C ALA A 46 -1.78 -1.06 -10.22
N ALA A 47 -2.64 -0.04 -10.29
CA ALA A 47 -3.15 0.64 -9.10
C ALA A 47 -3.98 -0.31 -8.23
N HIS A 48 -4.85 -1.11 -8.84
CA HIS A 48 -5.65 -2.11 -8.12
C HIS A 48 -4.75 -3.15 -7.43
N SER A 49 -3.72 -3.62 -8.12
CA SER A 49 -2.76 -4.59 -7.57
C SER A 49 -2.07 -4.04 -6.32
N GLU A 50 -1.61 -2.80 -6.37
CA GLU A 50 -0.95 -2.15 -5.22
C GLU A 50 -1.91 -1.97 -4.04
N LEU A 51 -3.16 -1.58 -4.31
CA LEU A 51 -4.18 -1.44 -3.27
C LEU A 51 -4.50 -2.79 -2.63
N ASP A 52 -4.63 -3.84 -3.43
CA ASP A 52 -4.90 -5.20 -2.92
C ASP A 52 -3.74 -5.70 -2.06
N THR A 53 -2.50 -5.42 -2.46
CA THR A 53 -1.32 -5.77 -1.68
C THR A 53 -1.35 -5.07 -0.32
N ALA A 54 -1.75 -3.80 -0.27
CA ALA A 54 -1.87 -3.05 0.97
C ALA A 54 -2.91 -3.65 1.92
N VAL A 55 -4.04 -4.13 1.39
CA VAL A 55 -5.06 -4.82 2.19
C VAL A 55 -4.49 -6.13 2.74
N LYS A 56 -3.82 -6.90 1.90
CA LYS A 56 -3.22 -8.17 2.26
C LYS A 56 -2.19 -8.00 3.37
N LYS A 57 -1.44 -6.90 3.36
CA LYS A 57 -0.45 -6.57 4.40
C LYS A 57 -1.07 -5.90 5.62
N GLY A 58 -2.37 -5.63 5.62
CA GLY A 58 -3.07 -5.03 6.75
C GLY A 58 -2.88 -3.52 6.90
N LEU A 59 -2.40 -2.84 5.88
CA LEU A 59 -2.16 -1.39 5.92
C LEU A 59 -3.42 -0.58 5.64
N LEU A 60 -4.32 -1.10 4.81
CA LEU A 60 -5.56 -0.44 4.46
C LEU A 60 -6.74 -1.37 4.72
N LYS A 61 -7.88 -0.78 5.07
CA LYS A 61 -9.10 -1.53 5.27
C LYS A 61 -9.70 -1.92 3.92
N LYS A 62 -10.27 -3.11 3.84
CA LYS A 62 -10.89 -3.65 2.64
C LYS A 62 -11.94 -2.68 2.06
N ASN A 63 -12.77 -2.10 2.91
CA ASN A 63 -13.81 -1.16 2.49
C ASN A 63 -13.24 0.11 1.87
N THR A 64 -12.16 0.65 2.43
CA THR A 64 -11.48 1.83 1.91
C THR A 64 -10.92 1.55 0.52
N VAL A 65 -10.30 0.39 0.34
CA VAL A 65 -9.72 -0.01 -0.95
C VAL A 65 -10.82 -0.23 -1.99
N ALA A 66 -11.93 -0.87 -1.62
CA ALA A 66 -13.06 -1.06 -2.52
C ALA A 66 -13.60 0.28 -3.04
N ARG A 67 -13.69 1.28 -2.17
CA ARG A 67 -14.12 2.63 -2.54
C ARG A 67 -13.14 3.28 -3.52
N ARG A 68 -11.85 3.20 -3.24
CA ARG A 68 -10.81 3.76 -4.11
C ARG A 68 -10.78 3.09 -5.47
N LYS A 69 -10.92 1.77 -5.51
CA LYS A 69 -11.00 1.02 -6.78
C LYS A 69 -12.18 1.49 -7.61
N SER A 70 -13.34 1.67 -7.00
CA SER A 70 -14.54 2.17 -7.70
C SER A 70 -14.31 3.56 -8.28
N GLN A 71 -13.68 4.45 -7.51
CA GLN A 71 -13.37 5.81 -7.98
C GLN A 71 -12.43 5.77 -9.18
N LEU A 72 -11.38 4.96 -9.12
CA LEU A 72 -10.43 4.82 -10.23
C LEU A 72 -11.10 4.24 -11.48
N ALA A 73 -11.96 3.24 -11.29
CA ALA A 73 -12.69 2.63 -12.41
C ALA A 73 -13.61 3.64 -13.11
N ARG A 74 -14.22 4.56 -12.36
CA ARG A 74 -15.04 5.63 -12.94
C ARG A 74 -14.23 6.58 -13.81
N ILE A 75 -13.03 6.91 -13.37
CA ILE A 75 -12.13 7.79 -14.14
C ILE A 75 -11.70 7.11 -15.44
N ALA A 76 -11.47 5.78 -15.39
CA ALA A 76 -11.05 5.01 -16.56
C ALA A 76 -12.13 4.89 -17.64
N LYS A 77 -13.38 5.11 -17.29
CA LYS A 77 -14.47 5.16 -18.27
C LYS A 77 -14.50 6.52 -18.94
#